data_82af0d0c9b744581aae62e6002fb5450
#
_entry.id   82af0d0c9b744581aae62e6002fb5450
#
_cell.length_a   1.000
_cell.length_b   1.000
_cell.length_c   1.000
_cell.angle_alpha   90.00
_cell.angle_beta   90.00
_cell.angle_gamma   90.00
#
_symmetry.space_group_name_H-M   'P 1'
#
loop_
_entity.id
_entity.type
_entity.pdbx_description
1 polymer ?
#
loop_
_entity_poly.entity_id
_entity_poly.type
_entity_poly.pdbx_seq_one_letter_code
_entity_poly.pdbx_strand_id
1 'polypeptide(L)'
;MRPAPFRGQDGFTLVELMVAMSIFLLILVGIFQVFDPSRNAYHVSERKLDVQQNARVAMDRMARQIRMTGYFPENIDNNTANDLSNPIQIATESAFSVAGDLDNTGASSAYTFCLDSQGLKRIQGAIGNAAAYNCANGTVMAESVTALTFAYFDSANNPVPNPPTGPFNLDAQGLGAAPSFASVAQRSIVRRVVIMVTARETAQGQTQTYTLTSDVRLRNP
;
A
#
# COMPACT_ATOMS: atom_id res chain seq x y z
N MET A 1 -80.90 -28.08 4.37
CA MET A 1 -79.45 -27.85 4.49
C MET A 1 -79.11 -27.88 5.96
N ARG A 2 -78.33 -28.87 6.42
CA ARG A 2 -77.91 -28.96 7.82
C ARG A 2 -76.52 -28.29 7.93
N PRO A 3 -76.29 -27.37 8.87
CA PRO A 3 -74.96 -26.78 9.05
C PRO A 3 -74.00 -27.87 9.59
N ALA A 4 -72.78 -27.90 9.01
CA ALA A 4 -71.73 -28.78 9.46
C ALA A 4 -71.28 -28.42 10.89
N PRO A 5 -71.01 -29.41 11.78
CA PRO A 5 -70.57 -29.12 13.12
C PRO A 5 -69.17 -28.46 13.08
N PHE A 6 -69.02 -27.35 13.78
CA PHE A 6 -67.73 -26.73 14.05
C PHE A 6 -66.89 -27.74 14.84
N ARG A 7 -65.79 -28.24 14.23
CA ARG A 7 -64.74 -29.00 14.90
C ARG A 7 -64.16 -28.12 16.01
N GLY A 8 -64.31 -28.60 17.25
CA GLY A 8 -63.70 -27.92 18.38
C GLY A 8 -62.17 -27.68 18.10
N GLN A 9 -61.71 -26.45 18.24
CA GLN A 9 -60.32 -26.15 18.29
C GLN A 9 -59.82 -26.51 19.67
N ASP A 10 -59.05 -27.62 19.75
CA ASP A 10 -58.33 -27.95 20.98
C ASP A 10 -57.26 -26.89 21.20
N GLY A 11 -57.40 -26.15 22.31
CA GLY A 11 -56.40 -25.12 22.66
C GLY A 11 -55.07 -25.76 23.11
N PHE A 12 -53.95 -25.10 22.87
CA PHE A 12 -52.66 -25.54 23.35
C PHE A 12 -52.60 -25.63 24.88
N THR A 13 -51.99 -26.68 25.38
CA THR A 13 -51.72 -26.82 26.79
C THR A 13 -50.52 -25.95 27.22
N LEU A 14 -50.53 -25.50 28.46
CA LEU A 14 -49.42 -24.71 29.01
C LEU A 14 -48.07 -25.47 28.94
N VAL A 15 -48.13 -26.80 29.11
CA VAL A 15 -46.94 -27.68 29.02
C VAL A 15 -46.37 -27.72 27.59
N GLU A 16 -47.25 -27.81 26.59
CA GLU A 16 -46.78 -27.76 25.17
C GLU A 16 -46.08 -26.46 24.84
N LEU A 17 -46.59 -25.32 25.35
CA LEU A 17 -45.96 -24.01 25.14
C LEU A 17 -44.61 -23.93 25.85
N MET A 18 -44.47 -24.47 27.06
CA MET A 18 -43.19 -24.53 27.78
C MET A 18 -42.16 -25.39 27.06
N VAL A 19 -42.55 -26.54 26.53
CA VAL A 19 -41.68 -27.43 25.76
C VAL A 19 -41.25 -26.75 24.44
N ALA A 20 -42.21 -26.15 23.73
CA ALA A 20 -41.90 -25.43 22.48
C ALA A 20 -40.92 -24.27 22.70
N MET A 21 -41.11 -23.47 23.76
CA MET A 21 -40.18 -22.39 24.12
C MET A 21 -38.78 -22.92 24.49
N SER A 22 -38.71 -24.04 25.22
CA SER A 22 -37.42 -24.63 25.58
C SER A 22 -36.65 -25.10 24.37
N ILE A 23 -37.29 -25.75 23.41
CA ILE A 23 -36.69 -26.18 22.15
C ILE A 23 -36.27 -24.95 21.33
N PHE A 24 -37.12 -23.93 21.24
CA PHE A 24 -36.81 -22.70 20.52
C PHE A 24 -35.58 -21.99 21.08
N LEU A 25 -35.43 -21.89 22.39
CA LEU A 25 -34.25 -21.32 23.04
C LEU A 25 -32.99 -22.11 22.73
N LEU A 26 -33.03 -23.45 22.71
CA LEU A 26 -31.89 -24.28 22.34
C LEU A 26 -31.48 -24.06 20.90
N ILE A 27 -32.43 -23.93 19.98
CA ILE A 27 -32.16 -23.61 18.58
C ILE A 27 -31.54 -22.22 18.44
N LEU A 28 -32.05 -21.21 19.16
CA LEU A 28 -31.49 -19.85 19.15
C LEU A 28 -30.05 -19.84 19.63
N VAL A 29 -29.72 -20.53 20.72
CA VAL A 29 -28.33 -20.63 21.20
C VAL A 29 -27.42 -21.24 20.13
N GLY A 30 -27.87 -22.30 19.44
CA GLY A 30 -27.12 -22.92 18.34
C GLY A 30 -26.89 -21.94 17.18
N ILE A 31 -27.89 -21.15 16.80
CA ILE A 31 -27.78 -20.15 15.75
C ILE A 31 -26.75 -19.07 16.12
N PHE A 32 -26.80 -18.55 17.34
CA PHE A 32 -25.83 -17.51 17.78
C PHE A 32 -24.38 -18.02 17.81
N GLN A 33 -24.18 -19.29 18.20
CA GLN A 33 -22.83 -19.89 18.20
C GLN A 33 -22.19 -19.96 16.79
N VAL A 34 -22.99 -20.09 15.74
CA VAL A 34 -22.50 -20.10 14.35
C VAL A 34 -22.45 -18.71 13.78
N PHE A 35 -23.34 -17.82 14.16
CA PHE A 35 -23.48 -16.49 13.59
C PHE A 35 -22.35 -15.56 14.01
N ASP A 36 -21.95 -15.56 15.28
CA ASP A 36 -20.90 -14.68 15.78
C ASP A 36 -19.52 -14.93 15.14
N PRO A 37 -19.02 -16.18 15.03
CA PRO A 37 -17.78 -16.46 14.32
C PRO A 37 -17.84 -16.08 12.84
N SER A 38 -19.00 -16.28 12.20
CA SER A 38 -19.18 -15.92 10.79
C SER A 38 -19.08 -14.42 10.56
N ARG A 39 -19.74 -13.61 11.38
CA ARG A 39 -19.61 -12.14 11.30
C ARG A 39 -18.17 -11.69 11.49
N ASN A 40 -17.48 -12.25 12.46
CA ASN A 40 -16.10 -11.94 12.73
C ASN A 40 -15.18 -12.28 11.54
N ALA A 41 -15.40 -13.43 10.90
CA ALA A 41 -14.66 -13.84 9.70
C ALA A 41 -14.89 -12.89 8.52
N TYR A 42 -16.11 -12.38 8.34
CA TYR A 42 -16.43 -11.38 7.32
C TYR A 42 -15.67 -10.07 7.58
N HIS A 43 -15.70 -9.54 8.80
CA HIS A 43 -14.99 -8.29 9.11
C HIS A 43 -13.47 -8.42 8.96
N VAL A 44 -12.89 -9.56 9.32
CA VAL A 44 -11.46 -9.81 9.09
C VAL A 44 -11.14 -9.84 7.60
N SER A 45 -11.99 -10.49 6.81
CA SER A 45 -11.80 -10.59 5.35
C SER A 45 -11.95 -9.24 4.66
N GLU A 46 -12.92 -8.42 5.06
CA GLU A 46 -13.13 -7.07 4.54
C GLU A 46 -11.92 -6.18 4.79
N ARG A 47 -11.46 -6.09 6.04
CA ARG A 47 -10.25 -5.31 6.38
C ARG A 47 -9.02 -5.76 5.61
N LYS A 48 -8.86 -7.06 5.43
CA LYS A 48 -7.77 -7.63 4.64
C LYS A 48 -7.79 -7.13 3.20
N LEU A 49 -8.95 -7.12 2.56
CA LEU A 49 -9.12 -6.63 1.21
C LEU A 49 -8.83 -5.12 1.11
N ASP A 50 -9.29 -4.33 2.06
CA ASP A 50 -9.07 -2.89 2.11
C ASP A 50 -7.58 -2.56 2.20
N VAL A 51 -6.84 -3.22 3.08
CA VAL A 51 -5.38 -3.02 3.21
C VAL A 51 -4.65 -3.39 1.93
N GLN A 52 -5.02 -4.51 1.30
CA GLN A 52 -4.42 -4.93 0.03
C GLN A 52 -4.72 -3.93 -1.10
N GLN A 53 -5.95 -3.45 -1.20
CA GLN A 53 -6.36 -2.48 -2.22
C GLN A 53 -5.65 -1.15 -2.02
N ASN A 54 -5.61 -0.63 -0.80
CA ASN A 54 -4.93 0.62 -0.47
C ASN A 54 -3.43 0.55 -0.80
N ALA A 55 -2.76 -0.52 -0.40
CA ALA A 55 -1.34 -0.71 -0.71
C ALA A 55 -1.10 -0.82 -2.23
N ARG A 56 -1.98 -1.51 -2.98
CA ARG A 56 -1.87 -1.63 -4.44
C ARG A 56 -2.08 -0.29 -5.14
N VAL A 57 -3.11 0.48 -4.75
CA VAL A 57 -3.38 1.81 -5.31
C VAL A 57 -2.22 2.77 -5.05
N ALA A 58 -1.66 2.74 -3.84
CA ALA A 58 -0.49 3.55 -3.50
C ALA A 58 0.73 3.17 -4.33
N MET A 59 1.00 1.86 -4.50
CA MET A 59 2.08 1.36 -5.34
C MET A 59 1.92 1.76 -6.81
N ASP A 60 0.73 1.61 -7.38
CA ASP A 60 0.45 1.98 -8.76
C ASP A 60 0.62 3.49 -8.99
N ARG A 61 0.20 4.30 -8.02
CA ARG A 61 0.41 5.75 -8.07
C ARG A 61 1.90 6.10 -8.01
N MET A 62 2.63 5.49 -7.09
CA MET A 62 4.07 5.66 -6.93
C MET A 62 4.81 5.25 -8.22
N ALA A 63 4.48 4.08 -8.77
CA ALA A 63 5.07 3.58 -10.01
C ALA A 63 4.82 4.51 -11.21
N ARG A 64 3.63 5.08 -11.33
CA ARG A 64 3.34 6.07 -12.38
C ARG A 64 4.17 7.33 -12.22
N GLN A 65 4.26 7.88 -11.02
CA GLN A 65 5.04 9.09 -10.74
C GLN A 65 6.54 8.86 -10.98
N ILE A 66 7.06 7.71 -10.58
CA ILE A 66 8.45 7.33 -10.82
C ILE A 66 8.74 7.18 -12.32
N ARG A 67 7.81 6.67 -13.13
CA ARG A 67 7.99 6.58 -14.59
C ARG A 67 8.10 7.95 -15.26
N MET A 68 7.47 8.97 -14.71
CA MET A 68 7.49 10.35 -15.24
C MET A 68 8.72 11.13 -14.78
N THR A 69 9.58 10.54 -13.96
CA THR A 69 10.83 11.14 -13.51
C THR A 69 11.63 11.68 -14.70
N GLY A 70 12.15 12.90 -14.58
CA GLY A 70 12.93 13.54 -15.63
C GLY A 70 12.12 14.17 -16.77
N TYR A 71 10.81 14.16 -16.70
CA TYR A 71 9.99 14.93 -17.63
C TYR A 71 9.78 16.35 -17.09
N PHE A 72 10.39 17.31 -17.76
CA PHE A 72 10.36 18.74 -17.39
C PHE A 72 9.82 19.56 -18.56
N PRO A 73 8.54 19.83 -18.65
CA PRO A 73 7.95 20.60 -19.73
C PRO A 73 8.44 22.05 -19.78
N GLU A 74 8.86 22.58 -18.63
CA GLU A 74 9.37 23.96 -18.49
C GLU A 74 10.82 24.11 -18.96
N ASN A 75 11.59 23.05 -19.10
CA ASN A 75 12.99 23.09 -19.55
C ASN A 75 13.16 23.39 -21.04
N ILE A 76 12.08 23.61 -21.74
CA ILE A 76 12.10 24.07 -23.14
C ILE A 76 12.61 25.53 -23.23
N ASP A 77 12.72 26.24 -22.10
CA ASP A 77 13.03 27.66 -22.02
C ASP A 77 14.53 28.00 -21.84
N ASN A 78 15.43 27.00 -21.85
CA ASN A 78 16.85 27.16 -21.58
C ASN A 78 17.23 27.73 -20.20
N ASN A 79 16.37 27.59 -19.21
CA ASN A 79 16.63 28.06 -17.85
C ASN A 79 17.55 27.07 -17.10
N THR A 80 18.85 27.38 -17.11
CA THR A 80 19.90 26.59 -16.42
C THR A 80 19.78 26.63 -14.88
N ALA A 81 18.96 27.53 -14.33
CA ALA A 81 18.72 27.57 -12.88
C ALA A 81 17.91 26.37 -12.40
N ASN A 82 17.22 25.71 -13.32
CA ASN A 82 16.51 24.44 -13.09
C ASN A 82 17.39 23.26 -13.54
N ASP A 83 18.70 23.34 -13.43
CA ASP A 83 19.60 22.27 -13.88
C ASP A 83 19.24 20.93 -13.22
N LEU A 84 18.41 20.22 -13.93
CA LEU A 84 17.81 18.96 -13.56
C LEU A 84 18.59 17.80 -14.18
N SER A 85 19.90 18.00 -14.32
CA SER A 85 20.84 16.98 -14.76
C SER A 85 20.71 15.68 -13.94
N ASN A 86 19.99 15.75 -12.82
CA ASN A 86 19.68 14.58 -12.01
C ASN A 86 18.25 14.62 -11.45
N PRO A 87 17.30 14.03 -12.16
CA PRO A 87 15.90 13.97 -11.72
C PRO A 87 15.69 13.11 -10.47
N ILE A 88 16.67 12.31 -10.07
CA ILE A 88 16.64 11.56 -8.82
C ILE A 88 17.31 12.38 -7.73
N GLN A 89 16.51 12.92 -6.81
CA GLN A 89 16.99 13.81 -5.75
C GLN A 89 17.51 13.03 -4.53
N ILE A 90 16.80 11.96 -4.15
CA ILE A 90 17.18 11.05 -3.08
C ILE A 90 17.02 9.62 -3.58
N ALA A 91 17.98 8.77 -3.23
CA ALA A 91 17.88 7.35 -3.42
C ALA A 91 18.51 6.66 -2.20
N THR A 92 17.66 6.18 -1.32
CA THR A 92 18.03 5.39 -0.15
C THR A 92 17.21 4.11 -0.13
N GLU A 93 17.53 3.23 0.79
CA GLU A 93 16.76 2.00 0.99
C GLU A 93 15.27 2.27 1.28
N SER A 94 14.96 3.27 2.11
CA SER A 94 13.63 3.51 2.65
C SER A 94 12.98 4.81 2.15
N ALA A 95 13.69 5.62 1.36
CA ALA A 95 13.16 6.85 0.79
C ALA A 95 13.67 7.07 -0.63
N PHE A 96 12.76 7.48 -1.51
CA PHE A 96 13.07 7.79 -2.90
C PHE A 96 12.43 9.11 -3.29
N SER A 97 13.24 10.03 -3.80
CA SER A 97 12.78 11.34 -4.27
C SER A 97 13.07 11.55 -5.73
N VAL A 98 12.06 11.90 -6.47
CA VAL A 98 12.09 12.11 -7.91
C VAL A 98 11.55 13.49 -8.27
N ALA A 99 12.05 14.06 -9.34
CA ALA A 99 11.67 15.38 -9.84
C ALA A 99 11.17 15.31 -11.28
N GLY A 100 10.24 16.19 -11.61
CA GLY A 100 9.61 16.32 -12.93
C GLY A 100 8.18 16.84 -12.82
N ASP A 101 7.49 16.92 -13.96
CA ASP A 101 6.03 17.11 -13.98
C ASP A 101 5.35 15.76 -13.70
N LEU A 102 5.26 15.41 -12.41
CA LEU A 102 4.84 14.09 -11.94
C LEU A 102 3.31 13.95 -11.83
N ASP A 103 2.58 15.05 -12.02
CA ASP A 103 1.12 15.11 -11.95
C ASP A 103 0.48 15.64 -13.25
N ASN A 104 1.32 15.92 -14.26
CA ASN A 104 0.91 16.41 -15.58
C ASN A 104 0.15 17.75 -15.50
N THR A 105 0.60 18.64 -14.62
CA THR A 105 0.05 19.99 -14.47
C THR A 105 0.80 21.04 -15.31
N GLY A 106 1.91 20.66 -15.93
CA GLY A 106 2.83 21.56 -16.62
C GLY A 106 3.85 22.23 -15.70
N ALA A 107 3.79 21.95 -14.38
CA ALA A 107 4.71 22.50 -13.40
C ALA A 107 5.60 21.39 -12.81
N SER A 108 6.90 21.61 -12.78
CA SER A 108 7.85 20.64 -12.24
C SER A 108 7.90 20.71 -10.71
N SER A 109 7.89 19.55 -10.07
CA SER A 109 7.98 19.40 -8.63
C SER A 109 8.79 18.16 -8.24
N ALA A 110 9.21 18.08 -6.97
CA ALA A 110 9.84 16.90 -6.43
C ALA A 110 8.84 16.13 -5.56
N TYR A 111 8.77 14.82 -5.75
CA TYR A 111 7.99 13.92 -4.90
C TYR A 111 8.93 12.98 -4.16
N THR A 112 8.84 13.00 -2.83
CA THR A 112 9.58 12.08 -1.96
C THR A 112 8.62 11.07 -1.38
N PHE A 113 8.92 9.80 -1.57
CA PHE A 113 8.21 8.68 -0.97
C PHE A 113 8.99 8.18 0.23
N CYS A 114 8.31 8.04 1.35
CA CYS A 114 8.92 7.59 2.60
C CYS A 114 7.88 6.91 3.49
N LEU A 115 8.37 6.27 4.53
CA LEU A 115 7.55 5.57 5.50
C LEU A 115 7.73 6.22 6.88
N ASP A 116 6.63 6.36 7.63
CA ASP A 116 6.65 6.70 9.04
C ASP A 116 5.65 5.83 9.84
N SER A 117 5.39 6.19 11.09
CA SER A 117 4.46 5.46 11.96
C SER A 117 3.01 5.46 11.48
N GLN A 118 2.64 6.34 10.58
CA GLN A 118 1.28 6.45 10.00
C GLN A 118 1.15 5.71 8.66
N GLY A 119 2.25 5.16 8.13
CA GLY A 119 2.26 4.40 6.89
C GLY A 119 3.09 5.04 5.78
N LEU A 120 2.80 4.65 4.54
CA LEU A 120 3.44 5.15 3.34
C LEU A 120 2.97 6.56 3.03
N LYS A 121 3.91 7.48 2.90
CA LYS A 121 3.65 8.89 2.64
C LYS A 121 4.35 9.40 1.38
N ARG A 122 3.75 10.44 0.81
CA ARG A 122 4.33 11.24 -0.26
C ARG A 122 4.43 12.69 0.18
N ILE A 123 5.61 13.27 -0.02
CA ILE A 123 5.86 14.70 0.21
C ILE A 123 6.03 15.35 -1.16
N GLN A 124 5.36 16.46 -1.37
CA GLN A 124 5.59 17.33 -2.52
C GLN A 124 6.43 18.52 -2.07
N GLY A 125 7.46 18.84 -2.82
CA GLY A 125 8.38 19.93 -2.50
C GLY A 125 9.01 20.53 -3.74
N ALA A 126 9.79 21.57 -3.52
CA ALA A 126 10.58 22.19 -4.57
C ALA A 126 11.76 21.29 -4.95
N ILE A 127 12.14 21.36 -6.23
CA ILE A 127 13.30 20.64 -6.75
C ILE A 127 14.57 21.19 -6.10
N GLY A 128 15.50 20.30 -5.79
CA GLY A 128 16.76 20.63 -5.10
C GLY A 128 16.66 20.63 -3.57
N ASN A 129 15.47 20.62 -2.99
CA ASN A 129 15.26 20.63 -1.54
C ASN A 129 14.89 19.27 -0.94
N ALA A 130 15.02 18.21 -1.70
CA ALA A 130 14.62 16.87 -1.28
C ALA A 130 15.39 16.37 -0.04
N ALA A 131 16.64 16.81 0.17
CA ALA A 131 17.43 16.43 1.34
C ALA A 131 16.82 16.91 2.69
N ALA A 132 15.97 17.93 2.65
CA ALA A 132 15.31 18.50 3.83
C ALA A 132 13.90 17.93 4.06
N TYR A 133 13.54 16.80 3.44
CA TYR A 133 12.21 16.22 3.65
C TYR A 133 12.01 15.74 5.08
N ASN A 134 10.80 15.98 5.58
CA ASN A 134 10.32 15.39 6.84
C ASN A 134 9.11 14.51 6.53
N CYS A 135 9.24 13.21 6.68
CA CYS A 135 8.18 12.26 6.35
C CYS A 135 6.89 12.52 7.12
N ALA A 136 6.97 13.09 8.33
CA ALA A 136 5.80 13.43 9.13
C ALA A 136 4.86 14.44 8.43
N ASN A 137 5.40 15.31 7.57
CA ASN A 137 4.65 16.32 6.83
C ASN A 137 4.04 15.79 5.52
N GLY A 138 4.28 14.53 5.19
CA GLY A 138 3.78 13.92 3.96
C GLY A 138 2.28 13.61 3.99
N THR A 139 1.68 13.58 2.81
CA THR A 139 0.32 13.07 2.63
C THR A 139 0.34 11.55 2.67
N VAL A 140 -0.50 10.94 3.49
CA VAL A 140 -0.65 9.49 3.58
C VAL A 140 -1.19 8.95 2.25
N MET A 141 -0.51 7.97 1.69
CA MET A 141 -0.91 7.24 0.48
C MET A 141 -1.54 5.89 0.81
N ALA A 142 -1.01 5.22 1.82
CA ALA A 142 -1.56 3.97 2.35
C ALA A 142 -1.18 3.84 3.82
N GLU A 143 -2.19 3.62 4.63
CA GLU A 143 -2.04 3.20 6.02
C GLU A 143 -1.65 1.73 6.08
N SER A 144 -1.33 1.22 7.26
CA SER A 144 -0.97 -0.21 7.45
C SER A 144 0.27 -0.70 6.69
N VAL A 145 1.00 0.18 6.00
CA VAL A 145 2.30 -0.15 5.42
C VAL A 145 3.35 -0.10 6.52
N THR A 146 4.08 -1.20 6.67
CA THR A 146 5.09 -1.36 7.74
C THR A 146 6.51 -1.42 7.22
N ALA A 147 6.69 -1.68 5.91
CA ALA A 147 8.00 -1.60 5.28
C ALA A 147 7.86 -1.05 3.85
N LEU A 148 8.83 -0.23 3.47
CA LEU A 148 9.03 0.32 2.15
C LEU A 148 10.49 0.16 1.81
N THR A 149 10.78 -0.50 0.71
CA THR A 149 12.17 -0.74 0.27
C THR A 149 12.30 -0.45 -1.21
N PHE A 150 13.40 0.21 -1.57
CA PHE A 150 13.76 0.51 -2.95
C PHE A 150 15.08 -0.16 -3.31
N ALA A 151 15.16 -0.68 -4.53
CA ALA A 151 16.39 -1.14 -5.12
C ALA A 151 16.57 -0.53 -6.51
N TYR A 152 17.80 -0.24 -6.86
CA TYR A 152 18.17 0.55 -8.01
C TYR A 152 19.07 -0.23 -8.93
N PHE A 153 18.86 -0.05 -10.24
CA PHE A 153 19.61 -0.75 -11.28
C PHE A 153 19.96 0.19 -12.41
N ASP A 154 21.09 -0.06 -13.06
CA ASP A 154 21.54 0.63 -14.25
C ASP A 154 20.85 0.09 -15.53
N SER A 155 21.28 0.58 -16.69
CA SER A 155 20.77 0.14 -17.99
C SER A 155 21.08 -1.32 -18.32
N ALA A 156 22.14 -1.88 -17.73
CA ALA A 156 22.56 -3.27 -17.92
C ALA A 156 21.95 -4.21 -16.86
N ASN A 157 21.08 -3.70 -16.01
CA ASN A 157 20.49 -4.40 -14.85
C ASN A 157 21.51 -4.77 -13.76
N ASN A 158 22.64 -4.08 -13.68
CA ASN A 158 23.51 -4.20 -12.52
C ASN A 158 22.92 -3.39 -11.36
N PRO A 159 23.07 -3.85 -10.12
CA PRO A 159 22.65 -3.08 -8.96
C PRO A 159 23.45 -1.80 -8.83
N VAL A 160 22.83 -0.74 -8.37
CA VAL A 160 23.49 0.54 -8.09
C VAL A 160 23.40 0.81 -6.60
N PRO A 161 24.51 1.01 -5.90
CA PRO A 161 25.91 0.95 -6.37
C PRO A 161 26.35 -0.45 -6.79
N ASN A 162 27.38 -0.52 -7.62
CA ASN A 162 27.97 -1.78 -8.06
C ASN A 162 29.49 -1.78 -7.75
N PRO A 163 30.05 -2.68 -6.92
CA PRO A 163 29.30 -3.66 -6.12
C PRO A 163 28.42 -3.01 -5.07
N PRO A 164 27.35 -3.68 -4.64
CA PRO A 164 26.49 -3.17 -3.56
C PRO A 164 27.29 -3.05 -2.26
N THR A 165 27.10 -1.92 -1.55
CA THR A 165 27.82 -1.64 -0.30
C THR A 165 27.21 -2.32 0.93
N GLY A 166 26.21 -3.16 0.74
CA GLY A 166 25.55 -3.96 1.77
C GLY A 166 25.01 -5.27 1.21
N PRO A 167 24.38 -6.11 2.01
CA PRO A 167 23.77 -7.33 1.55
C PRO A 167 22.59 -6.98 0.62
N PHE A 168 22.88 -6.89 -0.65
CA PHE A 168 21.88 -6.77 -1.71
C PHE A 168 21.30 -8.17 -1.91
N ASN A 169 20.34 -8.52 -1.09
CA ASN A 169 19.73 -9.83 -1.13
C ASN A 169 18.44 -9.74 -1.95
N LEU A 170 18.51 -10.20 -3.19
CA LEU A 170 17.32 -10.58 -3.93
C LEU A 170 16.89 -11.92 -3.36
N ASP A 171 16.04 -11.93 -2.34
CA ASP A 171 15.39 -13.16 -1.95
C ASP A 171 14.40 -13.59 -3.03
N ALA A 172 13.86 -14.79 -2.92
CA ALA A 172 12.98 -15.39 -3.94
C ALA A 172 11.70 -14.58 -4.21
N GLN A 173 11.44 -13.50 -3.48
CA GLN A 173 10.22 -12.70 -3.55
C GLN A 173 10.46 -11.21 -3.52
N GLY A 174 11.67 -10.77 -3.32
CA GLY A 174 11.91 -9.36 -3.19
C GLY A 174 13.36 -9.00 -3.04
N LEU A 175 13.54 -7.85 -2.56
CA LEU A 175 14.78 -7.16 -2.49
C LEU A 175 15.14 -7.02 -1.03
N GLY A 176 16.34 -7.42 -0.72
CA GLY A 176 16.99 -6.96 0.47
C GLY A 176 17.21 -5.45 0.40
N ALA A 177 17.63 -4.92 1.52
CA ALA A 177 17.92 -3.50 1.68
C ALA A 177 18.87 -3.00 0.58
N ALA A 178 18.43 -2.00 -0.17
CA ALA A 178 19.32 -1.29 -1.07
C ALA A 178 20.18 -0.33 -0.23
N PRO A 179 21.50 -0.32 -0.40
CA PRO A 179 22.34 0.60 0.32
C PRO A 179 22.02 2.04 -0.08
N SER A 180 22.08 2.93 0.89
CA SER A 180 21.98 4.36 0.66
C SER A 180 23.14 4.83 -0.20
N PHE A 181 22.87 5.60 -1.26
CA PHE A 181 23.94 6.25 -2.05
C PHE A 181 23.62 7.73 -2.22
N ALA A 182 24.61 8.55 -1.89
CA ALA A 182 24.49 10.00 -1.90
C ALA A 182 25.09 10.64 -3.16
N SER A 183 25.92 9.91 -3.90
CA SER A 183 26.63 10.44 -5.06
C SER A 183 25.67 10.75 -6.21
N VAL A 184 25.77 11.97 -6.75
CA VAL A 184 25.05 12.39 -7.95
C VAL A 184 25.36 11.46 -9.12
N ALA A 185 26.63 11.08 -9.29
CA ALA A 185 27.06 10.16 -10.36
C ALA A 185 26.38 8.78 -10.26
N GLN A 186 26.16 8.28 -9.06
CA GLN A 186 25.44 7.02 -8.88
C GLN A 186 23.95 7.16 -9.19
N ARG A 187 23.32 8.27 -8.77
CA ARG A 187 21.91 8.50 -9.07
C ARG A 187 21.64 8.70 -10.56
N SER A 188 22.58 9.35 -11.28
CA SER A 188 22.43 9.61 -12.72
C SER A 188 22.46 8.36 -13.61
N ILE A 189 22.99 7.24 -13.14
CA ILE A 189 23.02 5.98 -13.90
C ILE A 189 21.82 5.08 -13.64
N VAL A 190 20.98 5.39 -12.66
CA VAL A 190 19.77 4.61 -12.37
C VAL A 190 18.80 4.68 -13.54
N ARG A 191 18.35 3.53 -14.00
CA ARG A 191 17.37 3.38 -15.10
C ARG A 191 16.16 2.56 -14.72
N ARG A 192 16.28 1.79 -13.65
CA ARG A 192 15.26 0.89 -13.18
C ARG A 192 15.21 0.94 -11.66
N VAL A 193 14.00 1.00 -11.13
CA VAL A 193 13.74 1.01 -9.68
C VAL A 193 12.77 -0.13 -9.37
N VAL A 194 13.12 -0.96 -8.44
CA VAL A 194 12.21 -1.97 -7.90
C VAL A 194 11.75 -1.50 -6.53
N ILE A 195 10.45 -1.52 -6.34
CA ILE A 195 9.75 -1.03 -5.16
C ILE A 195 9.15 -2.23 -4.45
N MET A 196 9.39 -2.36 -3.18
CA MET A 196 8.76 -3.35 -2.33
C MET A 196 8.01 -2.67 -1.20
N VAL A 197 6.73 -2.97 -1.09
CA VAL A 197 5.85 -2.46 -0.04
C VAL A 197 5.31 -3.64 0.76
N THR A 198 5.50 -3.61 2.06
CA THR A 198 4.92 -4.59 2.96
C THR A 198 3.83 -3.93 3.78
N ALA A 199 2.61 -4.42 3.64
CA ALA A 199 1.47 -4.00 4.43
C ALA A 199 1.11 -5.06 5.47
N ARG A 200 0.68 -4.62 6.63
CA ARG A 200 0.36 -5.48 7.76
C ARG A 200 -1.00 -5.13 8.32
N GLU A 201 -1.82 -6.14 8.53
CA GLU A 201 -3.10 -6.02 9.22
C GLU A 201 -3.13 -6.94 10.43
N THR A 202 -3.61 -6.41 11.55
CA THR A 202 -3.82 -7.19 12.77
C THR A 202 -5.31 -7.11 13.13
N ALA A 203 -6.01 -8.21 12.98
CA ALA A 203 -7.40 -8.33 13.35
C ALA A 203 -7.58 -9.54 14.27
N GLN A 204 -8.25 -9.34 15.39
CA GLN A 204 -8.56 -10.38 16.39
C GLN A 204 -7.34 -11.21 16.85
N GLY A 205 -6.18 -10.54 17.03
CA GLY A 205 -4.95 -11.20 17.47
C GLY A 205 -4.21 -11.98 16.38
N GLN A 206 -4.76 -12.05 15.16
CA GLN A 206 -4.06 -12.60 14.00
C GLN A 206 -3.46 -11.50 13.16
N THR A 207 -2.17 -11.62 12.92
CA THR A 207 -1.43 -10.69 12.06
C THR A 207 -1.22 -11.33 10.69
N GLN A 208 -1.61 -10.60 9.66
CA GLN A 208 -1.34 -10.98 8.28
C GLN A 208 -0.47 -9.92 7.60
N THR A 209 0.50 -10.39 6.83
CA THR A 209 1.46 -9.54 6.13
C THR A 209 1.35 -9.77 4.63
N TYR A 210 1.33 -8.69 3.86
CA TYR A 210 1.28 -8.71 2.40
C TYR A 210 2.46 -7.95 1.85
N THR A 211 3.21 -8.58 0.96
CA THR A 211 4.30 -7.92 0.24
C THR A 211 3.91 -7.76 -1.23
N LEU A 212 4.01 -6.53 -1.71
CA LEU A 212 3.80 -6.16 -3.10
C LEU A 212 5.13 -5.68 -3.66
N THR A 213 5.44 -6.11 -4.87
CA THR A 213 6.64 -5.69 -5.60
C THR A 213 6.25 -5.09 -6.94
N SER A 214 6.86 -3.97 -7.30
CA SER A 214 6.67 -3.31 -8.59
C SER A 214 8.03 -2.97 -9.20
N ASP A 215 8.16 -3.22 -10.48
CA ASP A 215 9.34 -2.94 -11.29
C ASP A 215 9.05 -1.75 -12.20
N VAL A 216 9.82 -0.70 -12.09
CA VAL A 216 9.61 0.56 -12.80
C VAL A 216 10.86 0.95 -13.56
N ARG A 217 10.74 1.09 -14.89
CA ARG A 217 11.76 1.72 -15.72
C ARG A 217 11.48 3.20 -15.85
N LEU A 218 12.52 4.02 -15.65
CA LEU A 218 12.46 5.46 -15.85
C LEU A 218 12.38 5.77 -17.35
N ARG A 219 11.54 6.73 -17.72
CA ARG A 219 11.36 7.12 -19.14
C ARG A 219 12.40 8.13 -19.58
N ASN A 220 12.73 9.10 -18.72
CA ASN A 220 13.61 10.22 -19.01
C ASN A 220 14.68 10.33 -17.92
N PRO A 221 15.58 9.37 -17.83
CA PRO A 221 16.57 9.31 -16.77
C PRO A 221 17.78 10.21 -17.03
#